data_7145bd7f3c0f15989c0efaadcae7b1cb
#
_entry.id   7145bd7f3c0f15989c0efaadcae7b1cb
#
_cell.length_a   1.000
_cell.length_b   1.000
_cell.length_c   1.000
_cell.angle_alpha   90.00
_cell.angle_beta   90.00
_cell.angle_gamma   90.00
#
_symmetry.space_group_name_H-M   'P 1'
#
loop_
_entity.id
_entity.type
_entity.pdbx_description
1 polymer ?
#
loop_
_entity_poly.entity_id
_entity_poly.type
_entity_poly.pdbx_seq_one_letter_code
_entity_poly.pdbx_strand_id
1 'polypeptide(L)'
;MRFGAWYPLSAAGDLSPEGEGVLQLRLATGLVDYPHGKSAMVWYQHARELRTAARALAVRFADKDLVCRHLIDVDAAVDLAAFCAKLREDFERRFGRVPELEP
;
A
#
# COMPACT_ATOMS: atom_id res chain seq x y z
N MET A 1 12.83 -1.14 -10.90
CA MET A 1 11.50 -0.96 -10.29
C MET A 1 11.55 -1.44 -8.84
N ARG A 2 11.20 -0.60 -7.89
CA ARG A 2 11.24 -0.90 -6.46
C ARG A 2 10.28 0.02 -5.70
N PHE A 3 9.94 -0.34 -4.47
CA PHE A 3 9.24 0.58 -3.59
C PHE A 3 10.21 1.60 -2.99
N GLY A 4 9.75 2.84 -2.87
CA GLY A 4 10.52 3.90 -2.23
C GLY A 4 10.50 3.82 -0.71
N ALA A 5 11.02 4.86 -0.06
CA ALA A 5 11.05 4.94 1.40
C ALA A 5 9.64 5.06 1.99
N TRP A 6 9.48 4.61 3.22
CA TRP A 6 8.23 4.79 3.97
C TRP A 6 8.11 6.22 4.48
N TYR A 7 6.90 6.75 4.48
CA TYR A 7 6.56 8.06 5.05
C TYR A 7 5.19 7.99 5.73
N PRO A 8 4.88 8.91 6.65
CA PRO A 8 3.58 8.90 7.32
C PRO A 8 2.44 9.01 6.32
N LEU A 9 1.37 8.25 6.52
CA LEU A 9 0.20 8.32 5.63
C LEU A 9 -0.37 9.74 5.59
N SER A 10 -0.31 10.48 6.69
CA SER A 10 -0.75 11.88 6.75
C SER A 10 -0.03 12.79 5.76
N ALA A 11 1.19 12.43 5.34
CA ALA A 11 1.98 13.19 4.36
C ALA A 11 1.78 12.69 2.92
N ALA A 12 1.03 11.61 2.71
CA ALA A 12 0.92 10.96 1.40
C ALA A 12 0.30 11.85 0.32
N GLY A 13 -0.58 12.78 0.71
CA GLY A 13 -1.17 13.73 -0.23
C GLY A 13 -0.17 14.67 -0.88
N ASP A 14 0.97 14.92 -0.21
CA ASP A 14 2.04 15.77 -0.72
C ASP A 14 3.18 14.95 -1.34
N LEU A 15 3.44 13.76 -0.81
CA LEU A 15 4.60 12.94 -1.17
C LEU A 15 4.30 11.90 -2.25
N SER A 16 3.04 11.51 -2.44
CA SER A 16 2.67 10.58 -3.52
C SER A 16 2.66 11.33 -4.85
N PRO A 17 3.24 10.74 -5.92
CA PRO A 17 3.25 11.37 -7.23
C PRO A 17 1.86 11.36 -7.87
N GLU A 18 1.66 12.26 -8.82
CA GLU A 18 0.49 12.24 -9.69
C GLU A 18 0.61 11.09 -10.68
N GLY A 19 -0.53 10.66 -11.22
CA GLY A 19 -0.58 9.61 -12.23
C GLY A 19 -0.74 8.22 -11.64
N GLU A 20 -0.66 7.23 -12.51
CA GLU A 20 -0.86 5.83 -12.15
C GLU A 20 0.27 5.32 -11.24
N GLY A 21 -0.10 4.51 -10.25
CA GLY A 21 0.89 3.93 -9.37
C GLY A 21 0.34 2.81 -8.49
N VAL A 22 1.25 2.29 -7.67
CA VAL A 22 0.96 1.26 -6.66
C VAL A 22 1.49 1.74 -5.33
N LEU A 23 0.66 1.67 -4.30
CA LEU A 23 1.08 2.00 -2.94
C LEU A 23 0.88 0.84 -1.97
N GLN A 24 1.60 0.91 -0.88
CA GLN A 24 1.44 -0.02 0.24
C GLN A 24 1.32 0.78 1.54
N LEU A 25 0.52 0.27 2.46
CA LEU A 25 0.44 0.77 3.83
C LEU A 25 0.89 -0.33 4.79
N ARG A 26 1.54 0.09 5.86
CA ARG A 26 1.82 -0.80 6.98
C ARG A 26 1.62 -0.06 8.30
N LEU A 27 1.49 -0.80 9.38
CA LEU A 27 1.50 -0.23 10.73
C LEU A 27 2.84 0.45 10.98
N ALA A 28 2.83 1.64 11.57
CA ALA A 28 4.07 2.32 11.99
C ALA A 28 4.77 1.50 13.08
N THR A 29 3.99 0.87 13.96
CA THR A 29 4.49 -0.01 15.01
C THR A 29 3.55 -1.21 15.17
N GLY A 30 4.12 -2.36 15.56
CA GLY A 30 3.35 -3.56 15.82
C GLY A 30 3.04 -4.38 14.58
N LEU A 31 2.31 -5.46 14.77
CA LEU A 31 1.97 -6.44 13.75
C LEU A 31 0.49 -6.80 13.83
N VAL A 32 -0.07 -7.18 12.70
CA VAL A 32 -1.43 -7.75 12.60
C VAL A 32 -1.31 -9.26 12.58
N ASP A 33 -2.21 -9.93 13.29
CA ASP A 33 -2.36 -11.38 13.23
C ASP A 33 -3.17 -11.78 12.02
N TYR A 34 -2.51 -12.49 11.11
CA TYR A 34 -3.14 -13.12 9.95
C TYR A 34 -3.32 -14.62 10.22
N PRO A 35 -4.17 -15.31 9.43
CA PRO A 35 -4.42 -16.74 9.68
C PRO A 35 -3.17 -17.62 9.74
N HIS A 36 -2.13 -17.28 8.95
CA HIS A 36 -0.90 -18.08 8.85
C HIS A 36 0.35 -17.32 9.28
N GLY A 37 0.21 -16.27 10.08
CA GLY A 37 1.38 -15.54 10.59
C GLY A 37 1.08 -14.09 10.94
N LYS A 38 2.14 -13.32 11.15
CA LYS A 38 2.04 -11.90 11.53
C LYS A 38 2.74 -11.04 10.51
N SER A 39 2.18 -9.85 10.23
CA SER A 39 2.80 -8.87 9.33
C SER A 39 2.37 -7.47 9.71
N ALA A 40 3.25 -6.49 9.47
CA ALA A 40 2.90 -5.09 9.59
C ALA A 40 2.11 -4.58 8.38
N MET A 41 2.16 -5.28 7.25
CA MET A 41 1.49 -4.88 6.00
C MET A 41 -0.02 -4.99 6.14
N VAL A 42 -0.75 -3.92 5.76
CA VAL A 42 -2.20 -3.84 5.92
C VAL A 42 -2.96 -3.38 4.69
N TRP A 43 -2.25 -2.96 3.61
CA TRP A 43 -2.94 -2.44 2.43
C TRP A 43 -2.03 -2.43 1.20
N TYR A 44 -2.51 -2.95 0.07
CA TYR A 44 -1.85 -2.85 -1.23
C TYR A 44 -2.89 -2.33 -2.22
N GLN A 45 -2.55 -1.27 -2.96
CA GLN A 45 -3.51 -0.67 -3.87
C GLN A 45 -2.84 -0.16 -5.15
N HIS A 46 -3.44 -0.51 -6.28
CA HIS A 46 -3.20 0.14 -7.57
C HIS A 46 -4.21 1.27 -7.74
N ALA A 47 -3.79 2.39 -8.32
CA ALA A 47 -4.68 3.49 -8.64
C ALA A 47 -4.25 4.16 -9.93
N ARG A 48 -5.22 4.62 -10.73
CA ARG A 48 -4.96 5.40 -11.93
C ARG A 48 -4.43 6.79 -11.58
N GLU A 49 -4.86 7.33 -10.45
CA GLU A 49 -4.38 8.59 -9.91
C GLU A 49 -3.96 8.35 -8.46
N LEU A 50 -2.67 8.09 -8.28
CA LEU A 50 -2.13 7.63 -6.99
C LEU A 50 -2.31 8.66 -5.88
N ARG A 51 -2.06 9.94 -6.17
CA ARG A 51 -2.19 11.01 -5.17
C ARG A 51 -3.62 11.12 -4.64
N THR A 52 -4.61 11.04 -5.52
CA THR A 52 -6.02 11.05 -5.12
C THR A 52 -6.35 9.87 -4.20
N ALA A 53 -5.88 8.67 -4.56
CA ALA A 53 -6.08 7.48 -3.73
C ALA A 53 -5.40 7.62 -2.38
N ALA A 54 -4.17 8.14 -2.35
CA ALA A 54 -3.42 8.34 -1.11
C ALA A 54 -4.13 9.34 -0.18
N ARG A 55 -4.65 10.43 -0.72
CA ARG A 55 -5.43 11.41 0.04
C ARG A 55 -6.70 10.79 0.64
N ALA A 56 -7.39 9.98 -0.14
CA ALA A 56 -8.59 9.29 0.32
C ALA A 56 -8.28 8.33 1.48
N LEU A 57 -7.18 7.59 1.38
CA LEU A 57 -6.73 6.69 2.44
C LEU A 57 -6.34 7.44 3.71
N ALA A 58 -5.67 8.59 3.56
CA ALA A 58 -5.27 9.42 4.69
C ALA A 58 -6.49 9.93 5.47
N VAL A 59 -7.60 10.23 4.78
CA VAL A 59 -8.87 10.61 5.42
C VAL A 59 -9.51 9.40 6.08
N ARG A 60 -9.62 8.29 5.34
CA ARG A 60 -10.30 7.08 5.82
C ARG A 60 -9.65 6.50 7.07
N PHE A 61 -8.33 6.51 7.14
CA PHE A 61 -7.55 5.93 8.24
C PHE A 61 -6.86 7.00 9.11
N ALA A 62 -7.45 8.20 9.19
CA ALA A 62 -6.85 9.32 9.92
C ALA A 62 -6.59 9.03 11.41
N ASP A 63 -7.36 8.11 12.00
CA ASP A 63 -7.23 7.70 13.40
C ASP A 63 -6.20 6.59 13.63
N LYS A 64 -5.51 6.13 12.57
CA LYS A 64 -4.56 5.03 12.65
C LYS A 64 -3.14 5.53 12.37
N ASP A 65 -2.16 4.94 13.05
CA ASP A 65 -0.75 5.26 12.87
C ASP A 65 -0.16 4.36 11.78
N LEU A 66 -0.25 4.85 10.53
CA LEU A 66 0.17 4.11 9.36
C LEU A 66 1.28 4.86 8.61
N VAL A 67 2.15 4.07 7.95
CA VAL A 67 3.12 4.59 7.01
C VAL A 67 2.81 4.06 5.61
N CYS A 68 3.19 4.85 4.61
CA CYS A 68 2.90 4.60 3.20
C CYS A 68 4.19 4.58 2.40
N ARG A 69 4.21 3.80 1.34
CA ARG A 69 5.25 3.89 0.30
C ARG A 69 4.62 3.61 -1.06
N HIS A 70 5.30 4.04 -2.12
CA HIS A 70 4.83 3.80 -3.48
C HIS A 70 5.97 3.27 -4.35
N LEU A 71 5.56 2.61 -5.43
CA LEU A 71 6.50 2.04 -6.40
C LEU A 71 7.18 3.15 -7.18
N ILE A 72 8.50 3.08 -7.31
CA ILE A 72 9.34 4.04 -8.05
C ILE A 72 10.12 3.33 -9.15
N ASP A 73 10.69 4.11 -10.07
CA ASP A 73 11.46 3.59 -11.20
C ASP A 73 10.65 2.60 -12.04
N VAL A 74 9.40 2.96 -12.31
CA VAL A 74 8.48 2.07 -13.03
C VAL A 74 8.80 2.06 -14.52
N ASP A 75 8.97 0.85 -15.07
CA ASP A 75 9.09 0.64 -16.50
C ASP A 75 7.70 0.83 -17.15
N ALA A 76 7.64 1.61 -18.23
CA ALA A 76 6.40 1.89 -18.94
C ALA A 76 5.72 0.64 -19.50
N ALA A 77 6.45 -0.45 -19.69
CA ALA A 77 5.91 -1.71 -20.19
C ALA A 77 5.18 -2.53 -19.12
N VAL A 78 5.26 -2.14 -17.84
CA VAL A 78 4.67 -2.90 -16.72
C VAL A 78 3.19 -2.60 -16.60
N ASP A 79 2.37 -3.65 -16.51
CA ASP A 79 0.97 -3.56 -16.13
C ASP A 79 0.89 -3.43 -14.60
N LEU A 80 0.70 -2.22 -14.10
CA LEU A 80 0.70 -1.95 -12.66
C LEU A 80 -0.48 -2.59 -11.92
N ALA A 81 -1.63 -2.69 -12.59
CA ALA A 81 -2.79 -3.36 -11.98
C ALA A 81 -2.49 -4.85 -11.77
N ALA A 82 -1.92 -5.50 -12.78
CA ALA A 82 -1.53 -6.92 -12.68
C ALA A 82 -0.41 -7.11 -11.65
N PHE A 83 0.55 -6.19 -11.60
CA PHE A 83 1.62 -6.23 -10.61
C PHE A 83 1.06 -6.18 -9.18
N CYS A 84 0.14 -5.26 -8.92
CA CYS A 84 -0.50 -5.13 -7.61
C CYS A 84 -1.33 -6.36 -7.25
N ALA A 85 -2.10 -6.89 -8.22
CA ALA A 85 -2.88 -8.11 -8.02
C ALA A 85 -1.98 -9.29 -7.62
N LYS A 86 -0.82 -9.40 -8.25
CA LYS A 86 0.17 -10.44 -7.93
C LYS A 86 0.72 -10.29 -6.51
N LEU A 87 1.02 -9.07 -6.09
CA LEU A 87 1.47 -8.81 -4.71
C LEU A 87 0.41 -9.23 -3.69
N ARG A 88 -0.85 -8.91 -3.94
CA ARG A 88 -1.96 -9.28 -3.05
C ARG A 88 -2.13 -10.79 -3.00
N GLU A 89 -2.04 -11.45 -4.13
CA GLU A 89 -2.16 -12.91 -4.25
C GLU A 89 -1.03 -13.63 -3.50
N ASP A 90 0.21 -13.16 -3.67
CA ASP A 90 1.37 -13.72 -2.98
C ASP A 90 1.24 -13.54 -1.46
N PHE A 91 0.75 -12.38 -1.01
CA PHE A 91 0.51 -12.13 0.41
C PHE A 91 -0.57 -13.08 0.95
N GLU A 92 -1.69 -13.21 0.24
CA GLU A 92 -2.78 -14.12 0.65
C GLU A 92 -2.29 -15.56 0.76
N ARG A 93 -1.47 -16.00 -0.19
CA ARG A 93 -0.91 -17.36 -0.17
C ARG A 93 -0.04 -17.59 1.06
N ARG A 94 0.73 -16.59 1.46
CA ARG A 94 1.64 -16.69 2.60
C ARG A 94 0.93 -16.55 3.95
N PHE A 95 0.00 -15.61 4.06
CA PHE A 95 -0.61 -15.18 5.33
C PHE A 95 -2.05 -15.65 5.52
N GLY A 96 -2.69 -16.21 4.50
CA GLY A 96 -4.02 -16.78 4.59
C GLY A 96 -5.17 -15.84 4.24
N ARG A 97 -4.89 -14.54 4.05
CA ARG A 97 -5.83 -13.57 3.49
C ARG A 97 -5.07 -12.38 2.93
N VAL A 98 -5.75 -11.55 2.12
CA VAL A 98 -5.14 -10.33 1.56
C VAL A 98 -4.83 -9.32 2.68
N PRO A 99 -3.82 -8.44 2.47
CA PRO A 99 -3.57 -7.38 3.45
C PRO A 99 -4.74 -6.38 3.39
N GLU A 100 -5.43 -6.26 4.51
CA GLU A 100 -6.63 -5.45 4.58
C GLU A 100 -6.79 -4.88 5.99
N LEU A 101 -7.33 -3.67 6.06
CA LEU A 101 -7.55 -2.95 7.30
C LEU A 101 -9.00 -2.48 7.35
N GLU A 102 -9.67 -2.79 8.46
CA GLU A 102 -11.03 -2.31 8.70
C GLU A 102 -11.01 -0.82 9.02
N PRO A 103 -11.97 -0.05 8.49
CA PRO A 103 -12.07 1.38 8.77
C PRO A 103 -12.40 1.69 10.22
#